data_e97030a3e572ecbc2bf67f1a26969d87
#
_entry.id   e97030a3e572ecbc2bf67f1a26969d87
#
_cell.length_a   1.000
_cell.length_b   1.000
_cell.length_c   1.000
_cell.angle_alpha   90.00
_cell.angle_beta   90.00
_cell.angle_gamma   90.00
#
_symmetry.space_group_name_H-M   'P 1'
#
loop_
_entity.id
_entity.type
_entity.pdbx_description
1 polymer ?
#
loop_
_entity_poly.entity_id
_entity_poly.type
_entity_poly.pdbx_seq_one_letter_code
_entity_poly.pdbx_strand_id
1 'polypeptide(L)'
;MTLETDLRAASAATVRGAIERGDPLPGTAGFAGLVDGALVRDVLGRELVYVDREAADGGASAGARAGANGSASVWSFDPGDLADPELLPAGNVRPLRGDPAGEDRGEPGARQVWTLPDPAPETDEGAAVAAVRAAVRESVDEVGSTGLAVAFSGGVDSTAVAARVDAPLYVAGFEGSHDLTAARSAAAAIDGDLRETEVTHADIERAVEAVVAATGRTNAMDVGIAVPLYLVAERVAADGYDRLALGQGADELFGGYAKVARAPEDPRVEADTVRAARRETALGLPDQFERDLRAIRAAGVEPVAPLLHDRVVRAALALPGELLVAGEGRKVAFRRAVRAWVPESAAARDKKALQYGSLVARELDRLARQDGFKRRLNDHVRKYVEALTDA
;
A
#
# COMPACT_ATOMS: atom_id res chain seq x y z
N MET A 1 6.36 -36.45 2.07
CA MET A 1 5.30 -35.51 2.43
C MET A 1 5.62 -34.21 1.75
N THR A 2 4.82 -33.80 0.78
CA THR A 2 4.99 -32.47 0.16
C THR A 2 4.64 -31.45 1.24
N LEU A 3 5.61 -30.63 1.65
CA LEU A 3 5.35 -29.51 2.54
C LEU A 3 4.31 -28.60 1.87
N GLU A 4 3.26 -28.28 2.59
CA GLU A 4 2.18 -27.44 2.12
C GLU A 4 2.75 -26.07 1.79
N THR A 5 2.41 -25.54 0.61
CA THR A 5 2.82 -24.20 0.16
C THR A 5 1.57 -23.43 -0.19
N ASP A 6 1.38 -22.31 0.48
CA ASP A 6 0.30 -21.36 0.22
C ASP A 6 0.88 -19.95 0.25
N LEU A 7 1.20 -19.42 -0.93
CA LEU A 7 1.86 -18.14 -1.14
C LEU A 7 1.03 -17.23 -2.03
N ARG A 8 0.93 -15.96 -1.65
CA ARG A 8 0.41 -14.88 -2.50
C ARG A 8 1.54 -14.20 -3.25
N ALA A 9 1.26 -13.82 -4.47
CA ALA A 9 2.02 -12.91 -5.36
C ALA A 9 3.45 -13.36 -5.75
N ALA A 10 3.91 -14.57 -5.36
CA ALA A 10 5.17 -15.14 -5.83
C ALA A 10 5.13 -16.67 -5.87
N SER A 11 6.04 -17.27 -6.65
CA SER A 11 6.24 -18.72 -6.66
C SER A 11 7.07 -19.19 -5.46
N ALA A 12 6.83 -20.41 -4.99
CA ALA A 12 7.65 -21.03 -3.93
C ALA A 12 9.14 -21.09 -4.33
N ALA A 13 9.44 -21.34 -5.58
CA ALA A 13 10.82 -21.40 -6.09
C ALA A 13 11.52 -20.03 -5.95
N THR A 14 10.82 -18.95 -6.28
CA THR A 14 11.32 -17.57 -6.13
C THR A 14 11.64 -17.26 -4.67
N VAL A 15 10.69 -17.60 -3.76
CA VAL A 15 10.84 -17.29 -2.34
C VAL A 15 11.94 -18.13 -1.68
N ARG A 16 12.04 -19.43 -2.00
CA ARG A 16 13.17 -20.27 -1.54
C ARG A 16 14.51 -19.69 -1.95
N GLY A 17 14.65 -19.35 -3.24
CA GLY A 17 15.87 -18.75 -3.75
C GLY A 17 16.19 -17.40 -3.10
N ALA A 18 15.17 -16.62 -2.73
CA ALA A 18 15.35 -15.36 -1.98
C ALA A 18 15.87 -15.60 -0.55
N ILE A 19 15.35 -16.62 0.14
CA ILE A 19 15.82 -17.01 1.48
C ILE A 19 17.28 -17.50 1.42
N GLU A 20 17.57 -18.41 0.49
CA GLU A 20 18.91 -19.02 0.35
C GLU A 20 20.00 -17.99 0.01
N ARG A 21 19.68 -17.01 -0.84
CA ARG A 21 20.64 -15.97 -1.26
C ARG A 21 20.61 -14.71 -0.41
N GLY A 22 19.67 -14.61 0.56
CA GLY A 22 19.45 -13.37 1.30
C GLY A 22 19.01 -12.20 0.40
N ASP A 23 18.31 -12.49 -0.73
CA ASP A 23 17.86 -11.45 -1.68
C ASP A 23 16.55 -10.83 -1.21
N PRO A 24 16.53 -9.56 -0.77
CA PRO A 24 15.34 -8.89 -0.28
C PRO A 24 14.36 -8.47 -1.38
N LEU A 25 14.80 -8.47 -2.65
CA LEU A 25 14.02 -7.98 -3.79
C LEU A 25 14.09 -8.99 -4.96
N PRO A 26 13.51 -10.20 -4.84
CA PRO A 26 13.76 -11.31 -5.78
C PRO A 26 13.09 -11.17 -7.16
N GLY A 27 12.58 -9.99 -7.50
CA GLY A 27 11.94 -9.71 -8.79
C GLY A 27 10.43 -9.91 -8.76
N THR A 28 9.78 -9.62 -7.65
CA THR A 28 8.32 -9.76 -7.45
C THR A 28 7.63 -8.41 -7.17
N ALA A 29 6.31 -8.41 -7.16
CA ALA A 29 5.49 -7.28 -6.68
C ALA A 29 5.21 -7.34 -5.17
N GLY A 30 5.88 -8.24 -4.45
CA GLY A 30 5.68 -8.58 -3.04
C GLY A 30 5.38 -10.06 -2.87
N PHE A 31 5.36 -10.53 -1.64
CA PHE A 31 4.87 -11.88 -1.32
C PHE A 31 4.63 -12.03 0.17
N ALA A 32 3.69 -12.92 0.52
CA ALA A 32 3.53 -13.43 1.86
C ALA A 32 2.86 -14.82 1.84
N GLY A 33 3.03 -15.60 2.89
CA GLY A 33 2.37 -16.88 3.09
C GLY A 33 3.28 -17.98 3.59
N LEU A 34 2.87 -19.23 3.37
CA LEU A 34 3.56 -20.43 3.86
C LEU A 34 4.46 -21.03 2.78
N VAL A 35 5.72 -21.26 3.10
CA VAL A 35 6.68 -22.00 2.25
C VAL A 35 7.54 -22.89 3.15
N ASP A 36 7.60 -24.19 2.84
CA ASP A 36 8.44 -25.18 3.51
C ASP A 36 8.29 -25.17 5.06
N GLY A 37 7.05 -25.03 5.56
CA GLY A 37 6.76 -25.00 6.98
C GLY A 37 7.06 -23.70 7.71
N ALA A 38 7.42 -22.64 6.99
CA ALA A 38 7.64 -21.30 7.55
C ALA A 38 6.76 -20.25 6.91
N LEU A 39 6.21 -19.34 7.70
CA LEU A 39 5.58 -18.12 7.21
C LEU A 39 6.64 -17.11 6.81
N VAL A 40 6.40 -16.43 5.70
CA VAL A 40 7.30 -15.43 5.14
C VAL A 40 6.52 -14.18 4.76
N ARG A 41 7.15 -13.01 4.89
CA ARG A 41 6.62 -11.75 4.37
C ARG A 41 7.74 -10.92 3.77
N ASP A 42 7.53 -10.37 2.57
CA ASP A 42 8.55 -9.60 1.85
C ASP A 42 9.06 -8.35 2.61
N VAL A 43 10.19 -7.80 2.16
CA VAL A 43 10.91 -6.74 2.86
C VAL A 43 10.14 -5.42 3.00
N LEU A 44 9.17 -5.15 2.13
CA LEU A 44 8.30 -3.97 2.19
C LEU A 44 6.89 -4.30 2.70
N GLY A 45 6.60 -5.56 3.00
CA GLY A 45 5.32 -6.00 3.53
C GLY A 45 4.14 -5.74 2.61
N ARG A 46 4.33 -5.88 1.29
CA ARG A 46 3.36 -5.60 0.23
C ARG A 46 2.20 -6.60 0.17
N GLU A 47 2.34 -7.73 0.86
CA GLU A 47 1.29 -8.69 1.13
C GLU A 47 1.12 -8.89 2.64
N LEU A 48 -0.05 -9.39 3.05
CA LEU A 48 -0.39 -9.58 4.45
C LEU A 48 -0.45 -11.07 4.78
N VAL A 49 0.12 -11.45 5.91
CA VAL A 49 -0.04 -12.76 6.53
C VAL A 49 -0.03 -12.61 8.05
N TYR A 50 -0.98 -13.22 8.71
CA TYR A 50 -1.16 -13.16 10.16
C TYR A 50 -0.89 -14.51 10.78
N VAL A 51 -0.42 -14.51 12.02
CA VAL A 51 -0.23 -15.69 12.85
C VAL A 51 -1.10 -15.55 14.10
N ASP A 52 -1.70 -16.62 14.55
CA ASP A 52 -2.40 -16.65 15.83
C ASP A 52 -1.37 -16.74 16.96
N ARG A 53 -1.36 -15.73 17.83
CA ARG A 53 -0.35 -15.60 18.90
C ARG A 53 -0.46 -16.72 19.92
N GLU A 54 -1.69 -17.06 20.35
CA GLU A 54 -1.93 -18.10 21.33
C GLU A 54 -1.59 -19.50 20.80
N ALA A 55 -1.97 -19.79 19.55
CA ALA A 55 -1.70 -21.07 18.92
C ALA A 55 -0.22 -21.26 18.59
N ALA A 56 0.48 -20.17 18.20
CA ALA A 56 1.90 -20.22 17.85
C ALA A 56 2.81 -20.47 19.06
N ASP A 57 2.43 -19.98 20.25
CA ASP A 57 3.20 -20.14 21.49
C ASP A 57 2.87 -21.46 22.24
N GLY A 58 2.00 -22.31 21.66
CA GLY A 58 1.66 -23.64 22.21
C GLY A 58 0.59 -23.61 23.28
N GLY A 59 -0.17 -22.51 23.39
CA GLY A 59 -1.40 -22.44 24.16
C GLY A 59 -2.51 -23.26 23.49
N ALA A 60 -3.34 -23.97 24.26
CA ALA A 60 -4.57 -24.55 23.72
C ALA A 60 -5.53 -23.39 23.46
N SER A 61 -5.72 -23.03 22.19
CA SER A 61 -6.64 -21.96 21.79
C SER A 61 -8.07 -22.34 22.17
N ALA A 62 -8.59 -21.76 23.25
CA ALA A 62 -9.96 -21.95 23.71
C ALA A 62 -10.99 -21.15 22.88
N GLY A 63 -10.54 -20.34 21.90
CA GLY A 63 -11.36 -19.40 21.13
C GLY A 63 -11.16 -19.43 19.61
N ALA A 64 -10.30 -20.30 19.07
CA ALA A 64 -10.06 -20.35 17.64
C ALA A 64 -11.35 -20.71 16.88
N ARG A 65 -11.76 -19.86 15.95
CA ARG A 65 -12.82 -20.21 15.00
C ARG A 65 -12.30 -21.40 14.17
N ALA A 66 -13.08 -22.48 14.14
CA ALA A 66 -12.75 -23.63 13.31
C ALA A 66 -12.74 -23.19 11.85
N GLY A 67 -11.59 -23.32 11.17
CA GLY A 67 -11.53 -23.23 9.72
C GLY A 67 -12.48 -24.27 9.09
N ALA A 68 -12.70 -24.20 7.79
CA ALA A 68 -13.63 -25.09 7.05
C ALA A 68 -13.46 -26.59 7.34
N ASN A 69 -12.33 -27.00 7.93
CA ASN A 69 -12.00 -28.40 8.32
C ASN A 69 -12.04 -28.67 9.83
N GLY A 70 -12.60 -27.78 10.66
CA GLY A 70 -12.77 -28.01 12.10
C GLY A 70 -11.47 -27.96 12.94
N SER A 71 -10.34 -27.60 12.38
CA SER A 71 -9.06 -27.38 13.07
C SER A 71 -8.82 -25.87 13.26
N ALA A 72 -8.27 -25.48 14.42
CA ALA A 72 -7.84 -24.11 14.67
C ALA A 72 -6.72 -23.74 13.69
N SER A 73 -6.91 -22.66 12.93
CA SER A 73 -5.87 -22.19 12.03
C SER A 73 -4.79 -21.46 12.82
N VAL A 74 -3.53 -21.82 12.61
CA VAL A 74 -2.37 -21.18 13.26
C VAL A 74 -1.97 -19.88 12.54
N TRP A 75 -2.42 -19.71 11.31
CA TRP A 75 -2.15 -18.54 10.47
C TRP A 75 -3.25 -18.34 9.42
N SER A 76 -3.38 -17.13 8.92
CA SER A 76 -4.29 -16.79 7.81
C SER A 76 -3.82 -15.54 7.08
N PHE A 77 -4.32 -15.32 5.86
CA PHE A 77 -4.24 -14.04 5.17
C PHE A 77 -5.29 -13.04 5.66
N ASP A 78 -6.34 -13.50 6.34
CA ASP A 78 -7.38 -12.68 6.94
C ASP A 78 -7.29 -12.77 8.47
N PRO A 79 -7.09 -11.63 9.17
CA PRO A 79 -7.03 -11.64 10.63
C PRO A 79 -8.36 -12.08 11.27
N GLY A 80 -9.50 -11.96 10.58
CA GLY A 80 -10.80 -12.40 11.05
C GLY A 80 -10.93 -13.92 11.25
N ASP A 81 -10.03 -14.71 10.67
CA ASP A 81 -9.97 -16.17 10.80
C ASP A 81 -9.25 -16.63 12.08
N LEU A 82 -8.58 -15.72 12.79
CA LEU A 82 -7.72 -16.02 13.93
C LEU A 82 -8.29 -15.46 15.23
N ALA A 83 -7.96 -16.07 16.36
CA ALA A 83 -8.43 -15.64 17.68
C ALA A 83 -7.64 -14.43 18.20
N ASP A 84 -6.32 -14.44 18.06
CA ASP A 84 -5.42 -13.34 18.41
C ASP A 84 -4.42 -13.08 17.28
N PRO A 85 -4.87 -12.40 16.19
CA PRO A 85 -4.07 -12.20 14.99
C PRO A 85 -2.90 -11.23 15.22
N GLU A 86 -1.71 -11.67 14.88
CA GLU A 86 -0.51 -10.84 14.81
C GLU A 86 0.00 -10.80 13.36
N LEU A 87 0.14 -9.61 12.80
CA LEU A 87 0.72 -9.44 11.47
C LEU A 87 2.21 -9.78 11.50
N LEU A 88 2.64 -10.71 10.64
CA LEU A 88 4.07 -11.02 10.52
C LEU A 88 4.82 -9.75 10.07
N PRO A 89 5.85 -9.30 10.80
CA PRO A 89 6.60 -8.11 10.40
C PRO A 89 7.25 -8.26 9.02
N ALA A 90 7.34 -7.16 8.26
CA ALA A 90 7.97 -7.15 6.95
C ALA A 90 9.44 -7.60 7.02
N GLY A 91 9.89 -8.35 6.01
CA GLY A 91 11.24 -8.91 5.95
C GLY A 91 11.48 -10.08 6.88
N ASN A 92 10.44 -10.66 7.50
CA ASN A 92 10.57 -11.73 8.48
C ASN A 92 10.15 -13.10 7.93
N VAL A 93 10.75 -14.11 8.54
CA VAL A 93 10.40 -15.53 8.42
C VAL A 93 10.08 -16.07 9.80
N ARG A 94 8.97 -16.79 9.95
CA ARG A 94 8.56 -17.45 11.20
C ARG A 94 8.29 -18.92 10.94
N PRO A 95 9.11 -19.85 11.44
CA PRO A 95 8.82 -21.29 11.41
C PRO A 95 7.52 -21.60 12.16
N LEU A 96 6.64 -22.41 11.56
CA LEU A 96 5.48 -22.95 12.26
C LEU A 96 5.91 -24.22 13.05
N ARG A 97 5.44 -24.38 14.28
CA ARG A 97 5.69 -25.60 15.07
C ARG A 97 5.07 -26.80 14.36
N GLY A 98 5.87 -27.85 14.18
CA GLY A 98 5.44 -29.09 13.54
C GLY A 98 6.35 -29.57 12.41
N ASP A 99 7.47 -28.89 12.12
CA ASP A 99 8.49 -29.42 11.23
C ASP A 99 9.22 -30.60 11.91
N PRO A 100 8.93 -31.87 11.53
CA PRO A 100 9.59 -33.04 12.10
C PRO A 100 11.07 -33.17 11.70
N ALA A 101 11.60 -32.28 10.85
CA ALA A 101 12.99 -32.26 10.41
C ALA A 101 13.82 -31.15 11.09
N GLY A 102 13.21 -30.33 11.96
CA GLY A 102 13.88 -29.23 12.65
C GLY A 102 14.72 -29.69 13.81
N GLU A 103 16.00 -29.87 13.60
CA GLU A 103 16.99 -29.74 14.69
C GLU A 103 16.80 -28.38 15.36
N ASP A 104 16.67 -28.39 16.68
CA ASP A 104 16.57 -27.28 17.63
C ASP A 104 17.33 -26.01 17.19
N ARG A 105 16.65 -25.12 16.43
CA ARG A 105 17.24 -23.86 15.92
C ARG A 105 16.50 -22.64 16.47
N GLY A 106 16.67 -22.43 17.77
CA GLY A 106 16.33 -21.15 18.40
C GLY A 106 14.82 -21.01 18.71
N GLU A 107 14.52 -19.99 19.49
CA GLU A 107 13.18 -19.68 19.98
C GLU A 107 12.14 -19.59 18.86
N PRO A 108 10.89 -19.97 19.08
CA PRO A 108 9.79 -19.97 18.10
C PRO A 108 9.28 -18.55 17.84
N GLY A 109 10.13 -17.67 17.31
CA GLY A 109 9.82 -16.28 17.02
C GLY A 109 10.03 -15.92 15.54
N ALA A 110 9.43 -14.82 15.12
CA ALA A 110 9.72 -14.23 13.82
C ALA A 110 11.17 -13.74 13.78
N ARG A 111 11.91 -14.10 12.73
CA ARG A 111 13.30 -13.70 12.52
C ARG A 111 13.38 -12.81 11.28
N GLN A 112 13.99 -11.64 11.41
CA GLN A 112 14.27 -10.79 10.25
C GLN A 112 15.34 -11.44 9.36
N VAL A 113 15.00 -11.69 8.11
CA VAL A 113 15.88 -12.28 7.09
C VAL A 113 16.29 -11.25 6.07
N TRP A 114 15.42 -10.29 5.79
CA TRP A 114 15.66 -9.25 4.81
C TRP A 114 15.55 -7.86 5.40
N THR A 115 16.45 -6.99 4.95
CA THR A 115 16.40 -5.54 5.18
C THR A 115 16.38 -4.82 3.83
N LEU A 116 15.73 -3.67 3.78
CA LEU A 116 15.71 -2.86 2.56
C LEU A 116 17.14 -2.46 2.20
N PRO A 117 17.64 -2.72 0.97
CA PRO A 117 18.99 -2.36 0.56
C PRO A 117 19.24 -0.85 0.59
N ASP A 118 20.51 -0.45 0.76
CA ASP A 118 20.95 0.94 0.64
C ASP A 118 22.17 1.02 -0.30
N PRO A 119 21.94 0.88 -1.62
CA PRO A 119 23.03 0.91 -2.59
C PRO A 119 23.65 2.30 -2.69
N ALA A 120 24.91 2.36 -3.12
CA ALA A 120 25.53 3.62 -3.53
C ALA A 120 24.67 4.30 -4.63
N PRO A 121 24.58 5.64 -4.61
CA PRO A 121 23.84 6.36 -5.64
C PRO A 121 24.50 6.20 -7.01
N GLU A 122 23.65 6.08 -8.05
CA GLU A 122 24.10 6.14 -9.44
C GLU A 122 24.64 7.56 -9.74
N THR A 123 25.80 7.61 -10.35
CA THR A 123 26.48 8.87 -10.65
C THR A 123 26.09 9.47 -12.00
N ASP A 124 25.61 8.65 -12.92
CA ASP A 124 25.07 9.10 -14.22
C ASP A 124 23.56 9.33 -14.09
N GLU A 125 23.16 10.60 -14.06
CA GLU A 125 21.74 10.98 -14.00
C GLU A 125 20.93 10.43 -15.16
N GLY A 126 21.50 10.35 -16.36
CA GLY A 126 20.83 9.82 -17.55
C GLY A 126 20.55 8.33 -17.41
N ALA A 127 21.53 7.57 -16.94
CA ALA A 127 21.40 6.14 -16.63
C ALA A 127 20.38 5.89 -15.51
N ALA A 128 20.42 6.68 -14.44
CA ALA A 128 19.48 6.58 -13.32
C ALA A 128 18.02 6.79 -13.78
N VAL A 129 17.75 7.84 -14.54
CA VAL A 129 16.41 8.13 -15.09
C VAL A 129 15.97 7.07 -16.09
N ALA A 130 16.88 6.56 -16.92
CA ALA A 130 16.59 5.49 -17.88
C ALA A 130 16.23 4.17 -17.16
N ALA A 131 16.92 3.83 -16.07
CA ALA A 131 16.62 2.66 -15.24
C ALA A 131 15.22 2.77 -14.61
N VAL A 132 14.87 3.92 -14.05
CA VAL A 132 13.50 4.18 -13.52
C VAL A 132 12.47 4.03 -14.62
N ARG A 133 12.72 4.61 -15.82
CA ARG A 133 11.80 4.52 -16.95
C ARG A 133 11.55 3.09 -17.38
N ALA A 134 12.60 2.30 -17.55
CA ALA A 134 12.49 0.89 -17.91
C ALA A 134 11.72 0.11 -16.84
N ALA A 135 12.11 0.26 -15.59
CA ALA A 135 11.49 -0.45 -14.47
C ALA A 135 9.99 -0.14 -14.33
N VAL A 136 9.60 1.14 -14.37
CA VAL A 136 8.19 1.55 -14.28
C VAL A 136 7.40 1.02 -15.47
N ARG A 137 7.92 1.19 -16.70
CA ARG A 137 7.25 0.70 -17.91
C ARG A 137 7.00 -0.80 -17.85
N GLU A 138 8.04 -1.59 -17.60
CA GLU A 138 7.94 -3.04 -17.55
C GLU A 138 6.98 -3.51 -16.45
N SER A 139 7.04 -2.90 -15.26
CA SER A 139 6.16 -3.27 -14.16
C SER A 139 4.69 -2.98 -14.45
N VAL A 140 4.39 -1.87 -15.13
CA VAL A 140 3.00 -1.53 -15.48
C VAL A 140 2.52 -2.39 -16.64
N ASP A 141 3.35 -2.63 -17.65
CA ASP A 141 3.00 -3.46 -18.81
C ASP A 141 2.70 -4.93 -18.44
N GLU A 142 3.31 -5.44 -17.36
CA GLU A 142 3.09 -6.80 -16.85
C GLU A 142 1.77 -6.98 -16.07
N VAL A 143 1.06 -5.89 -15.69
CA VAL A 143 -0.15 -6.00 -14.86
C VAL A 143 -1.28 -6.78 -15.53
N GLY A 144 -1.41 -6.69 -16.85
CA GLY A 144 -2.52 -7.27 -17.60
C GLY A 144 -3.86 -6.59 -17.31
N SER A 145 -4.78 -6.57 -18.26
CA SER A 145 -6.04 -5.80 -18.17
C SER A 145 -7.26 -6.61 -17.67
N THR A 146 -7.16 -7.93 -17.55
CA THR A 146 -8.32 -8.76 -17.17
C THR A 146 -8.80 -8.42 -15.76
N GLY A 147 -10.06 -8.06 -15.61
CA GLY A 147 -10.70 -7.67 -14.35
C GLY A 147 -10.12 -6.40 -13.71
N LEU A 148 -9.28 -5.65 -14.44
CA LEU A 148 -8.55 -4.51 -13.92
C LEU A 148 -9.33 -3.20 -14.05
N ALA A 149 -9.33 -2.42 -12.98
CA ALA A 149 -9.66 -0.99 -12.95
C ALA A 149 -8.48 -0.20 -12.39
N VAL A 150 -8.44 1.11 -12.57
CA VAL A 150 -7.39 2.00 -12.06
C VAL A 150 -7.97 3.03 -11.12
N ALA A 151 -7.45 3.16 -9.90
CA ALA A 151 -7.74 4.27 -9.00
C ALA A 151 -7.04 5.54 -9.52
N PHE A 152 -7.81 6.52 -9.95
CA PHE A 152 -7.32 7.62 -10.76
C PHE A 152 -7.56 9.00 -10.14
N SER A 153 -6.52 9.65 -9.70
CA SER A 153 -6.58 11.01 -9.12
C SER A 153 -6.20 12.11 -10.13
N GLY A 154 -5.78 11.75 -11.33
CA GLY A 154 -5.20 12.69 -12.29
C GLY A 154 -3.84 13.26 -11.89
N GLY A 155 -3.20 12.72 -10.84
CA GLY A 155 -1.82 13.00 -10.49
C GLY A 155 -0.84 12.20 -11.33
N VAL A 156 0.45 12.59 -11.32
CA VAL A 156 1.49 11.92 -12.12
C VAL A 156 1.58 10.41 -11.86
N ASP A 157 1.35 9.97 -10.63
CA ASP A 157 1.48 8.58 -10.20
C ASP A 157 0.41 7.67 -10.82
N SER A 158 -0.86 8.04 -10.62
CA SER A 158 -1.98 7.32 -11.20
C SER A 158 -2.02 7.43 -12.72
N THR A 159 -1.61 8.57 -13.28
CA THR A 159 -1.53 8.75 -14.73
C THR A 159 -0.40 7.91 -15.35
N ALA A 160 0.71 7.71 -14.64
CA ALA A 160 1.80 6.86 -15.11
C ALA A 160 1.37 5.39 -15.25
N VAL A 161 0.44 4.93 -14.40
CA VAL A 161 -0.19 3.61 -14.50
C VAL A 161 -1.28 3.61 -15.59
N ALA A 162 -2.24 4.53 -15.48
CA ALA A 162 -3.41 4.59 -16.35
C ALA A 162 -3.10 4.71 -17.84
N ALA A 163 -2.07 5.49 -18.20
CA ALA A 163 -1.68 5.69 -19.60
C ALA A 163 -1.01 4.46 -20.28
N ARG A 164 -0.86 3.34 -19.55
CA ARG A 164 -0.21 2.12 -20.07
C ARG A 164 -1.04 0.85 -19.90
N VAL A 165 -2.17 0.92 -19.24
CA VAL A 165 -3.08 -0.22 -19.08
C VAL A 165 -4.39 0.06 -19.83
N ASP A 166 -4.97 -0.94 -20.44
CA ASP A 166 -6.30 -0.86 -21.03
C ASP A 166 -7.34 -1.25 -19.97
N ALA A 167 -7.75 -0.27 -19.17
CA ALA A 167 -8.67 -0.46 -18.05
C ALA A 167 -9.42 0.85 -17.74
N PRO A 168 -10.68 0.79 -17.25
CA PRO A 168 -11.41 1.98 -16.84
C PRO A 168 -10.78 2.66 -15.63
N LEU A 169 -10.91 3.97 -15.58
CA LEU A 169 -10.35 4.83 -14.54
C LEU A 169 -11.45 5.21 -13.55
N TYR A 170 -11.19 5.05 -12.26
CA TYR A 170 -12.17 5.36 -11.21
C TYR A 170 -11.68 6.46 -10.30
N VAL A 171 -12.55 7.41 -10.04
CA VAL A 171 -12.33 8.49 -9.09
C VAL A 171 -13.57 8.68 -8.22
N ALA A 172 -13.37 8.85 -6.92
CA ALA A 172 -14.41 9.23 -5.99
C ALA A 172 -14.16 10.65 -5.45
N GLY A 173 -15.20 11.46 -5.34
CA GLY A 173 -15.06 12.82 -4.82
C GLY A 173 -16.38 13.54 -4.67
N PHE A 174 -16.37 14.65 -3.94
CA PHE A 174 -17.53 15.52 -3.79
C PHE A 174 -17.81 16.29 -5.09
N GLU A 175 -19.07 16.55 -5.37
CA GLU A 175 -19.48 17.37 -6.50
C GLU A 175 -18.72 18.71 -6.54
N GLY A 176 -18.23 19.07 -7.73
CA GLY A 176 -17.47 20.31 -7.93
C GLY A 176 -16.07 20.35 -7.28
N SER A 177 -15.58 19.22 -6.76
CA SER A 177 -14.24 19.18 -6.16
C SER A 177 -13.13 19.39 -7.17
N HIS A 178 -12.01 19.94 -6.68
CA HIS A 178 -10.79 20.07 -7.49
C HIS A 178 -10.24 18.71 -7.95
N ASP A 179 -10.48 17.65 -7.17
CA ASP A 179 -9.99 16.32 -7.47
C ASP A 179 -10.70 15.72 -8.68
N LEU A 180 -12.05 15.84 -8.74
CA LEU A 180 -12.81 15.42 -9.92
C LEU A 180 -12.41 16.24 -11.17
N THR A 181 -12.24 17.56 -11.03
CA THR A 181 -11.80 18.42 -12.13
C THR A 181 -10.42 18.01 -12.64
N ALA A 182 -9.52 17.67 -11.72
CA ALA A 182 -8.19 17.21 -12.04
C ALA A 182 -8.18 15.87 -12.77
N ALA A 183 -8.99 14.90 -12.27
CA ALA A 183 -9.13 13.61 -12.88
C ALA A 183 -9.71 13.71 -14.29
N ARG A 184 -10.77 14.49 -14.50
CA ARG A 184 -11.37 14.75 -15.84
C ARG A 184 -10.32 15.27 -16.83
N SER A 185 -9.57 16.29 -16.44
CA SER A 185 -8.56 16.90 -17.31
C SER A 185 -7.43 15.90 -17.66
N ALA A 186 -6.99 15.11 -16.70
CA ALA A 186 -5.91 14.14 -16.94
C ALA A 186 -6.41 12.93 -17.75
N ALA A 187 -7.63 12.44 -17.48
CA ALA A 187 -8.24 11.35 -18.24
C ALA A 187 -8.44 11.72 -19.71
N ALA A 188 -8.96 12.93 -19.97
CA ALA A 188 -9.12 13.45 -21.34
C ALA A 188 -7.76 13.53 -22.09
N ALA A 189 -6.68 13.83 -21.39
CA ALA A 189 -5.36 13.95 -21.99
C ALA A 189 -4.70 12.58 -22.36
N ILE A 190 -5.27 11.47 -21.88
CA ILE A 190 -4.81 10.10 -22.17
C ILE A 190 -5.91 9.25 -22.84
N ASP A 191 -6.99 9.86 -23.31
CA ASP A 191 -8.18 9.18 -23.88
C ASP A 191 -8.75 8.09 -22.97
N GLY A 192 -8.67 8.30 -21.64
CA GLY A 192 -9.08 7.31 -20.63
C GLY A 192 -10.60 7.29 -20.37
N ASP A 193 -11.18 6.10 -20.18
CA ASP A 193 -12.58 5.89 -19.76
C ASP A 193 -12.73 6.21 -18.26
N LEU A 194 -13.04 7.48 -17.94
CA LEU A 194 -13.18 7.95 -16.57
C LEU A 194 -14.60 7.71 -16.04
N ARG A 195 -14.68 6.99 -14.93
CA ARG A 195 -15.90 6.74 -14.17
C ARG A 195 -15.85 7.45 -12.83
N GLU A 196 -16.78 8.35 -12.62
CA GLU A 196 -16.83 9.18 -11.42
C GLU A 196 -17.84 8.62 -10.42
N THR A 197 -17.47 8.61 -9.16
CA THR A 197 -18.36 8.33 -8.04
C THR A 197 -18.50 9.60 -7.22
N GLU A 198 -19.71 10.16 -7.22
CA GLU A 198 -20.04 11.26 -6.33
C GLU A 198 -20.16 10.73 -4.91
N VAL A 199 -19.46 11.38 -3.97
CA VAL A 199 -19.43 11.02 -2.56
C VAL A 199 -20.32 11.96 -1.76
N THR A 200 -21.24 11.39 -0.98
CA THR A 200 -22.08 12.12 -0.02
C THR A 200 -21.59 11.91 1.42
N HIS A 201 -22.13 12.68 2.37
CA HIS A 201 -21.85 12.47 3.78
C HIS A 201 -22.31 11.09 4.28
N ALA A 202 -23.48 10.63 3.80
CA ALA A 202 -23.99 9.30 4.13
C ALA A 202 -23.06 8.17 3.62
N ASP A 203 -22.43 8.36 2.45
CA ASP A 203 -21.43 7.40 1.95
C ASP A 203 -20.20 7.36 2.84
N ILE A 204 -19.76 8.53 3.35
CA ILE A 204 -18.62 8.58 4.28
C ILE A 204 -18.95 7.84 5.58
N GLU A 205 -20.11 8.10 6.20
CA GLU A 205 -20.50 7.45 7.46
C GLU A 205 -20.60 5.93 7.28
N ARG A 206 -21.27 5.46 6.25
CA ARG A 206 -21.35 4.04 5.91
C ARG A 206 -19.98 3.41 5.63
N ALA A 207 -19.11 4.11 4.90
CA ALA A 207 -17.77 3.63 4.59
C ALA A 207 -16.85 3.62 5.82
N VAL A 208 -17.07 4.52 6.79
CA VAL A 208 -16.34 4.50 8.08
C VAL A 208 -16.60 3.19 8.82
N GLU A 209 -17.86 2.74 8.93
CA GLU A 209 -18.21 1.47 9.56
C GLU A 209 -17.48 0.29 8.89
N ALA A 210 -17.54 0.21 7.56
CA ALA A 210 -16.88 -0.84 6.79
C ALA A 210 -15.34 -0.82 6.95
N VAL A 211 -14.74 0.36 6.90
CA VAL A 211 -13.30 0.54 7.03
C VAL A 211 -12.82 0.20 8.45
N VAL A 212 -13.55 0.62 9.48
CA VAL A 212 -13.19 0.28 10.88
C VAL A 212 -13.34 -1.22 11.12
N ALA A 213 -14.43 -1.83 10.66
CA ALA A 213 -14.62 -3.28 10.74
C ALA A 213 -13.48 -4.04 10.03
N ALA A 214 -13.05 -3.55 8.85
CA ALA A 214 -11.97 -4.15 8.09
C ALA A 214 -10.60 -3.94 8.72
N THR A 215 -10.28 -2.74 9.21
CA THR A 215 -8.91 -2.36 9.60
C THR A 215 -8.66 -2.36 11.11
N GLY A 216 -9.70 -2.25 11.92
CA GLY A 216 -9.62 -2.02 13.36
C GLY A 216 -9.10 -0.62 13.73
N ARG A 217 -8.99 0.31 12.76
CA ARG A 217 -8.38 1.63 12.96
C ARG A 217 -9.46 2.70 13.06
N THR A 218 -9.42 3.50 14.14
CA THR A 218 -10.39 4.58 14.40
C THR A 218 -9.78 5.98 14.36
N ASN A 219 -8.45 6.10 14.20
CA ASN A 219 -7.82 7.41 14.15
C ASN A 219 -8.14 8.18 12.86
N ALA A 220 -8.27 9.50 12.98
CA ALA A 220 -8.72 10.39 11.92
C ALA A 220 -7.89 10.31 10.62
N MET A 221 -6.57 10.08 10.75
CA MET A 221 -5.68 10.02 9.59
C MET A 221 -5.90 8.74 8.79
N ASP A 222 -5.90 7.59 9.44
CA ASP A 222 -6.07 6.30 8.77
C ASP A 222 -7.45 6.16 8.16
N VAL A 223 -8.51 6.53 8.89
CA VAL A 223 -9.89 6.52 8.38
C VAL A 223 -10.02 7.48 7.20
N GLY A 224 -9.45 8.70 7.30
CA GLY A 224 -9.49 9.69 6.22
C GLY A 224 -8.78 9.25 4.92
N ILE A 225 -7.83 8.33 5.00
CA ILE A 225 -7.13 7.75 3.84
C ILE A 225 -7.86 6.51 3.33
N ALA A 226 -8.33 5.64 4.22
CA ALA A 226 -8.92 4.36 3.85
C ALA A 226 -10.33 4.49 3.26
N VAL A 227 -11.15 5.44 3.75
CA VAL A 227 -12.53 5.66 3.25
C VAL A 227 -12.58 5.94 1.75
N PRO A 228 -11.80 6.87 1.17
CA PRO A 228 -11.80 7.08 -0.28
C PRO A 228 -11.36 5.84 -1.07
N LEU A 229 -10.38 5.07 -0.57
CA LEU A 229 -9.93 3.84 -1.20
C LEU A 229 -11.04 2.78 -1.22
N TYR A 230 -11.73 2.63 -0.09
CA TYR A 230 -12.87 1.72 0.03
C TYR A 230 -14.01 2.10 -0.94
N LEU A 231 -14.41 3.38 -0.99
CA LEU A 231 -15.49 3.85 -1.86
C LEU A 231 -15.16 3.66 -3.35
N VAL A 232 -13.91 3.88 -3.76
CA VAL A 232 -13.47 3.57 -5.12
C VAL A 232 -13.52 2.07 -5.37
N ALA A 233 -13.01 1.24 -4.47
CA ALA A 233 -13.00 -0.21 -4.60
C ALA A 233 -14.43 -0.79 -4.63
N GLU A 234 -15.32 -0.30 -3.78
CA GLU A 234 -16.75 -0.69 -3.77
C GLU A 234 -17.43 -0.41 -5.11
N ARG A 235 -17.16 0.75 -5.72
CA ARG A 235 -17.67 1.08 -7.04
C ARG A 235 -17.09 0.17 -8.13
N VAL A 236 -15.80 -0.11 -8.06
CA VAL A 236 -15.10 -1.03 -8.97
C VAL A 236 -15.70 -2.44 -8.91
N ALA A 237 -15.94 -2.96 -7.69
CA ALA A 237 -16.60 -4.24 -7.49
C ALA A 237 -18.05 -4.25 -8.05
N ALA A 238 -18.81 -3.17 -7.79
CA ALA A 238 -20.19 -3.04 -8.29
C ALA A 238 -20.27 -3.03 -9.83
N ASP A 239 -19.24 -2.53 -10.50
CA ASP A 239 -19.13 -2.54 -11.95
C ASP A 239 -18.57 -3.87 -12.52
N GLY A 240 -18.26 -4.85 -11.66
CA GLY A 240 -17.84 -6.21 -12.03
C GLY A 240 -16.33 -6.38 -12.25
N TYR A 241 -15.50 -5.47 -11.75
CA TYR A 241 -14.05 -5.60 -11.74
C TYR A 241 -13.58 -6.14 -10.39
N ASP A 242 -12.53 -6.94 -10.39
CA ASP A 242 -12.00 -7.62 -9.20
C ASP A 242 -10.55 -7.21 -8.84
N ARG A 243 -9.93 -6.33 -9.66
CA ARG A 243 -8.58 -5.82 -9.44
C ARG A 243 -8.53 -4.31 -9.56
N LEU A 244 -7.80 -3.65 -8.65
CA LEU A 244 -7.64 -2.19 -8.63
C LEU A 244 -6.18 -1.78 -8.65
N ALA A 245 -5.70 -1.25 -9.78
CA ALA A 245 -4.37 -0.71 -9.90
C ALA A 245 -4.24 0.66 -9.22
N LEU A 246 -3.16 0.84 -8.47
CA LEU A 246 -2.87 2.03 -7.67
C LEU A 246 -1.58 2.69 -8.13
N GLY A 247 -1.51 4.02 -8.02
CA GLY A 247 -0.27 4.79 -8.16
C GLY A 247 0.58 4.80 -6.88
N GLN A 248 0.32 3.92 -5.93
CA GLN A 248 1.00 3.83 -4.64
C GLN A 248 2.47 3.43 -4.80
N GLY A 249 3.34 3.92 -3.94
CA GLY A 249 4.79 3.71 -3.99
C GLY A 249 5.56 4.87 -4.60
N ALA A 250 4.95 5.67 -5.47
CA ALA A 250 5.64 6.77 -6.12
C ALA A 250 6.06 7.88 -5.14
N ASP A 251 5.23 8.19 -4.14
CA ASP A 251 5.57 9.19 -3.12
C ASP A 251 6.69 8.69 -2.20
N GLU A 252 6.61 7.44 -1.79
CA GLU A 252 7.53 6.79 -0.85
C GLU A 252 8.91 6.57 -1.47
N LEU A 253 8.94 6.10 -2.72
CA LEU A 253 10.17 5.72 -3.38
C LEU A 253 10.91 6.89 -4.03
N PHE A 254 10.18 7.91 -4.50
CA PHE A 254 10.75 9.00 -5.30
C PHE A 254 10.75 10.37 -4.61
N GLY A 255 10.53 10.41 -3.29
CA GLY A 255 10.59 11.65 -2.52
C GLY A 255 9.40 12.59 -2.73
N GLY A 256 8.19 12.04 -2.81
CA GLY A 256 6.97 12.82 -3.05
C GLY A 256 6.44 13.60 -1.84
N TYR A 257 6.86 13.27 -0.63
CA TYR A 257 6.41 13.94 0.59
C TYR A 257 7.18 15.22 0.91
N ALA A 258 6.47 16.24 1.36
CA ALA A 258 7.07 17.51 1.77
C ALA A 258 8.10 17.36 2.89
N LYS A 259 7.89 16.42 3.83
CA LYS A 259 8.85 16.11 4.90
C LYS A 259 10.19 15.63 4.35
N VAL A 260 10.19 14.85 3.27
CA VAL A 260 11.42 14.37 2.61
C VAL A 260 12.14 15.52 1.91
N ALA A 261 11.39 16.40 1.23
CA ALA A 261 11.96 17.55 0.53
C ALA A 261 12.61 18.56 1.49
N ARG A 262 12.19 18.58 2.77
CA ARG A 262 12.68 19.52 3.80
C ARG A 262 13.67 18.90 4.78
N ALA A 263 14.06 17.67 4.60
CA ALA A 263 15.10 17.07 5.43
C ALA A 263 16.44 17.83 5.19
N PRO A 264 17.23 18.12 6.23
CA PRO A 264 17.09 17.72 7.65
C PRO A 264 16.25 18.69 8.52
N GLU A 265 15.62 19.70 7.93
CA GLU A 265 14.95 20.79 8.65
C GLU A 265 13.56 20.40 9.21
N ASP A 266 12.99 19.29 8.75
CA ASP A 266 11.65 18.84 9.13
C ASP A 266 11.72 17.89 10.35
N PRO A 267 11.12 18.27 11.51
CA PRO A 267 11.17 17.46 12.73
C PRO A 267 10.40 16.12 12.63
N ARG A 268 9.71 15.86 11.53
CA ARG A 268 8.99 14.60 11.29
C ARG A 268 9.87 13.50 10.68
N VAL A 269 11.13 13.81 10.39
CA VAL A 269 12.15 12.86 9.93
C VAL A 269 13.38 12.96 10.80
N GLU A 270 14.03 11.84 11.08
CA GLU A 270 15.31 11.79 11.81
C GLU A 270 16.51 11.92 10.88
N ALA A 271 16.27 11.79 9.58
CA ALA A 271 17.29 11.71 8.56
C ALA A 271 17.90 13.08 8.20
N ASP A 272 19.22 13.09 8.00
CA ASP A 272 20.01 14.27 7.65
C ASP A 272 20.01 14.59 6.14
N THR A 273 19.56 13.66 5.31
CA THR A 273 19.58 13.79 3.86
C THR A 273 18.27 13.39 3.21
N VAL A 274 17.98 13.92 2.02
CA VAL A 274 16.82 13.55 1.22
C VAL A 274 16.76 12.04 0.95
N ARG A 275 17.89 11.38 0.68
CA ARG A 275 17.95 9.94 0.47
C ARG A 275 17.60 9.15 1.74
N ALA A 276 18.15 9.53 2.86
CA ALA A 276 17.87 8.88 4.14
C ALA A 276 16.41 9.11 4.55
N ALA A 277 15.85 10.32 4.39
CA ALA A 277 14.45 10.62 4.65
C ALA A 277 13.48 9.84 3.73
N ARG A 278 13.84 9.66 2.45
CA ARG A 278 13.09 8.81 1.53
C ARG A 278 13.13 7.34 1.97
N ARG A 279 14.32 6.84 2.41
CA ARG A 279 14.45 5.50 2.94
C ARG A 279 13.59 5.28 4.18
N GLU A 280 13.60 6.21 5.13
CA GLU A 280 12.74 6.21 6.32
C GLU A 280 11.24 6.12 5.92
N THR A 281 10.84 6.90 4.90
CA THR A 281 9.47 6.85 4.38
C THR A 281 9.14 5.49 3.77
N ALA A 282 10.06 4.87 3.02
CA ALA A 282 9.86 3.56 2.43
C ALA A 282 9.78 2.44 3.50
N LEU A 283 10.50 2.56 4.61
CA LEU A 283 10.40 1.64 5.74
C LEU A 283 9.07 1.73 6.49
N GLY A 284 8.33 2.83 6.34
CA GLY A 284 6.96 2.97 6.86
C GLY A 284 5.86 2.40 5.97
N LEU A 285 6.19 1.85 4.80
CA LEU A 285 5.21 1.25 3.87
C LEU A 285 4.41 0.08 4.48
N PRO A 286 4.98 -0.83 5.28
CA PRO A 286 4.25 -1.98 5.81
C PRO A 286 2.99 -1.61 6.60
N ASP A 287 3.04 -0.53 7.39
CA ASP A 287 1.90 -0.05 8.18
C ASP A 287 0.82 0.60 7.31
N GLN A 288 1.25 1.29 6.23
CA GLN A 288 0.34 1.90 5.25
C GLN A 288 -0.38 0.80 4.45
N PHE A 289 0.37 -0.22 4.02
CA PHE A 289 -0.20 -1.33 3.26
C PHE A 289 -1.22 -2.13 4.06
N GLU A 290 -0.98 -2.41 5.32
CA GLU A 290 -1.96 -3.11 6.13
C GLU A 290 -3.32 -2.40 6.07
N ARG A 291 -3.35 -1.10 6.31
CA ARG A 291 -4.57 -0.29 6.23
C ARG A 291 -5.19 -0.32 4.84
N ASP A 292 -4.40 -0.01 3.80
CA ASP A 292 -4.90 0.21 2.45
C ASP A 292 -5.37 -1.08 1.79
N LEU A 293 -4.61 -2.17 1.93
CA LEU A 293 -4.99 -3.47 1.41
C LEU A 293 -6.26 -4.01 2.08
N ARG A 294 -6.37 -3.88 3.42
CA ARG A 294 -7.57 -4.33 4.14
C ARG A 294 -8.80 -3.53 3.74
N ALA A 295 -8.68 -2.22 3.57
CA ALA A 295 -9.79 -1.37 3.13
C ALA A 295 -10.25 -1.74 1.70
N ILE A 296 -9.34 -1.97 0.76
CA ILE A 296 -9.68 -2.32 -0.62
C ILE A 296 -10.26 -3.74 -0.69
N ARG A 297 -9.63 -4.71 0.00
CA ARG A 297 -10.10 -6.11 0.05
C ARG A 297 -11.47 -6.25 0.73
N ALA A 298 -11.82 -5.38 1.67
CA ALA A 298 -13.14 -5.34 2.29
C ALA A 298 -14.27 -5.04 1.28
N ALA A 299 -13.96 -4.37 0.18
CA ALA A 299 -14.88 -4.16 -0.93
C ALA A 299 -14.88 -5.32 -1.97
N GLY A 300 -14.13 -6.39 -1.74
CA GLY A 300 -14.05 -7.56 -2.63
C GLY A 300 -13.13 -7.37 -3.83
N VAL A 301 -12.19 -6.42 -3.78
CA VAL A 301 -11.28 -6.08 -4.88
C VAL A 301 -9.84 -6.31 -4.45
N GLU A 302 -9.03 -6.90 -5.33
CA GLU A 302 -7.60 -7.13 -5.07
C GLU A 302 -6.76 -5.92 -5.53
N PRO A 303 -6.01 -5.27 -4.64
CA PRO A 303 -5.14 -4.15 -4.99
C PRO A 303 -3.91 -4.60 -5.77
N VAL A 304 -3.51 -3.78 -6.75
CA VAL A 304 -2.32 -3.98 -7.58
C VAL A 304 -1.47 -2.71 -7.55
N ALA A 305 -0.22 -2.80 -7.07
CA ALA A 305 0.67 -1.65 -6.92
C ALA A 305 1.94 -1.80 -7.80
N PRO A 306 1.85 -1.57 -9.12
CA PRO A 306 2.95 -1.85 -10.05
C PRO A 306 4.19 -0.99 -9.79
N LEU A 307 4.03 0.20 -9.22
CA LEU A 307 5.15 1.08 -8.87
C LEU A 307 5.96 0.57 -7.67
N LEU A 308 5.51 -0.50 -7.02
CA LEU A 308 6.19 -1.16 -5.91
C LEU A 308 6.80 -2.51 -6.29
N HIS A 309 6.80 -2.87 -7.55
CA HIS A 309 7.55 -4.05 -8.01
C HIS A 309 9.04 -3.89 -7.69
N ASP A 310 9.72 -4.97 -7.34
CA ASP A 310 11.14 -4.99 -6.93
C ASP A 310 12.08 -4.26 -7.89
N ARG A 311 11.82 -4.33 -9.21
CA ARG A 311 12.61 -3.59 -10.21
C ARG A 311 12.49 -2.08 -10.05
N VAL A 312 11.30 -1.56 -9.73
CA VAL A 312 11.07 -0.13 -9.47
C VAL A 312 11.73 0.27 -8.16
N VAL A 313 11.58 -0.56 -7.13
CA VAL A 313 12.23 -0.34 -5.83
C VAL A 313 13.75 -0.26 -6.00
N ARG A 314 14.38 -1.23 -6.70
CA ARG A 314 15.83 -1.23 -6.98
C ARG A 314 16.27 0.06 -7.69
N ALA A 315 15.58 0.45 -8.75
CA ALA A 315 15.89 1.66 -9.50
C ALA A 315 15.75 2.93 -8.64
N ALA A 316 14.70 3.01 -7.82
CA ALA A 316 14.49 4.13 -6.92
C ALA A 316 15.52 4.20 -5.79
N LEU A 317 15.94 3.06 -5.22
CA LEU A 317 16.95 3.02 -4.17
C LEU A 317 18.32 3.54 -4.64
N ALA A 318 18.66 3.37 -5.91
CA ALA A 318 19.89 3.86 -6.50
C ALA A 318 19.89 5.35 -6.89
N LEU A 319 18.77 6.08 -6.70
CA LEU A 319 18.70 7.49 -7.06
C LEU A 319 19.53 8.36 -6.12
N PRO A 320 20.31 9.33 -6.65
CA PRO A 320 20.93 10.39 -5.87
C PRO A 320 19.85 11.39 -5.37
N GLY A 321 20.19 12.19 -4.35
CA GLY A 321 19.23 13.07 -3.68
C GLY A 321 18.59 14.11 -4.60
N GLU A 322 19.37 14.69 -5.51
CA GLU A 322 18.95 15.69 -6.49
C GLU A 322 17.97 15.17 -7.54
N LEU A 323 17.93 13.86 -7.76
CA LEU A 323 16.93 13.19 -8.60
C LEU A 323 15.66 12.80 -7.84
N LEU A 324 15.69 12.86 -6.52
CA LEU A 324 14.48 12.76 -5.68
C LEU A 324 13.82 14.13 -5.55
N VAL A 325 14.61 15.15 -5.15
CA VAL A 325 14.13 16.52 -4.89
C VAL A 325 15.16 17.52 -5.46
N ALA A 326 14.70 18.51 -6.23
CA ALA A 326 15.53 19.61 -6.71
C ALA A 326 14.76 20.94 -6.56
N GLY A 327 15.26 21.81 -5.70
CA GLY A 327 14.54 23.04 -5.30
C GLY A 327 13.18 22.69 -4.70
N GLU A 328 12.10 23.26 -5.22
CA GLU A 328 10.73 22.91 -4.82
C GLU A 328 10.17 21.69 -5.54
N GLY A 329 10.85 21.19 -6.58
CA GLY A 329 10.41 20.06 -7.38
C GLY A 329 10.63 18.72 -6.68
N ARG A 330 9.58 17.91 -6.57
CA ARG A 330 9.59 16.56 -6.00
C ARG A 330 9.45 15.49 -7.07
N LYS A 331 9.94 14.26 -6.79
CA LYS A 331 9.89 13.12 -7.72
C LYS A 331 10.58 13.39 -9.06
N VAL A 332 11.72 14.07 -9.03
CA VAL A 332 12.40 14.55 -10.23
C VAL A 332 12.68 13.43 -11.23
N ALA A 333 13.32 12.34 -10.79
CA ALA A 333 13.58 11.18 -11.64
C ALA A 333 12.31 10.53 -12.18
N PHE A 334 11.29 10.36 -11.33
CA PHE A 334 10.03 9.74 -11.73
C PHE A 334 9.32 10.56 -12.81
N ARG A 335 9.17 11.88 -12.61
CA ARG A 335 8.56 12.78 -13.61
C ARG A 335 9.32 12.77 -14.92
N ARG A 336 10.67 12.81 -14.90
CA ARG A 336 11.52 12.70 -16.10
C ARG A 336 11.35 11.34 -16.78
N ALA A 337 11.26 10.26 -16.03
CA ALA A 337 11.13 8.90 -16.53
C ALA A 337 9.80 8.68 -17.28
N VAL A 338 8.68 9.13 -16.70
CA VAL A 338 7.33 8.89 -17.23
C VAL A 338 6.90 9.88 -18.30
N ARG A 339 7.68 10.94 -18.55
CA ARG A 339 7.35 12.01 -19.51
C ARG A 339 7.09 11.50 -20.94
N ALA A 340 7.56 10.30 -21.28
CA ALA A 340 7.37 9.73 -22.61
C ALA A 340 5.91 9.30 -22.87
N TRP A 341 5.09 9.07 -21.83
CA TRP A 341 3.70 8.61 -21.94
C TRP A 341 2.72 9.32 -21.01
N VAL A 342 3.21 10.14 -20.09
CA VAL A 342 2.36 10.96 -19.22
C VAL A 342 2.29 12.38 -19.80
N PRO A 343 1.08 12.93 -20.02
CA PRO A 343 0.93 14.30 -20.51
C PRO A 343 1.61 15.33 -19.59
N GLU A 344 2.18 16.39 -20.17
CA GLU A 344 2.88 17.45 -19.42
C GLU A 344 1.97 18.07 -18.34
N SER A 345 0.68 18.22 -18.63
CA SER A 345 -0.32 18.75 -17.67
C SER A 345 -0.44 17.91 -16.40
N ALA A 346 -0.24 16.59 -16.47
CA ALA A 346 -0.22 15.68 -15.31
C ALA A 346 1.19 15.59 -14.71
N ALA A 347 2.22 15.54 -15.57
CA ALA A 347 3.62 15.42 -15.15
C ALA A 347 4.12 16.67 -14.41
N ALA A 348 3.69 17.89 -14.81
CA ALA A 348 4.09 19.15 -14.19
C ALA A 348 3.23 19.56 -12.98
N ARG A 349 2.10 18.88 -12.75
CA ARG A 349 1.19 19.25 -11.65
C ARG A 349 1.87 19.08 -10.30
N ASP A 350 1.90 20.15 -9.52
CA ASP A 350 2.28 20.05 -8.12
C ASP A 350 1.21 19.33 -7.34
N LYS A 351 1.60 18.26 -6.68
CA LYS A 351 0.73 17.59 -5.72
C LYS A 351 0.56 18.49 -4.52
N LYS A 352 -0.57 19.18 -4.42
CA LYS A 352 -1.03 19.66 -3.11
C LYS A 352 -1.24 18.41 -2.28
N ALA A 353 -0.44 18.24 -1.23
CA ALA A 353 -0.51 17.08 -0.36
C ALA A 353 -1.98 16.79 0.01
N LEU A 354 -2.39 15.52 -0.05
CA LEU A 354 -3.68 15.00 0.42
C LEU A 354 -4.88 15.23 -0.52
N GLN A 355 -4.84 14.65 -1.71
CA GLN A 355 -5.95 14.81 -2.66
C GLN A 355 -7.22 14.08 -2.21
N TYR A 356 -7.16 12.83 -1.80
CA TYR A 356 -8.33 12.09 -1.31
C TYR A 356 -8.55 12.28 0.19
N GLY A 357 -7.54 12.06 1.01
CA GLY A 357 -7.65 12.11 2.46
C GLY A 357 -7.99 13.49 3.02
N SER A 358 -7.65 14.61 2.31
CA SER A 358 -7.90 15.93 2.83
C SER A 358 -9.36 16.37 2.78
N LEU A 359 -10.13 15.98 1.73
CA LEU A 359 -11.56 16.30 1.66
C LEU A 359 -12.36 15.44 2.61
N VAL A 360 -12.16 14.13 2.60
CA VAL A 360 -12.82 13.22 3.55
C VAL A 360 -12.44 13.56 4.99
N ALA A 361 -11.17 13.82 5.28
CA ALA A 361 -10.74 14.23 6.62
C ALA A 361 -11.40 15.55 7.06
N ARG A 362 -11.57 16.53 6.15
CA ARG A 362 -12.27 17.78 6.45
C ARG A 362 -13.76 17.57 6.71
N GLU A 363 -14.40 16.71 5.90
CA GLU A 363 -15.82 16.43 6.09
C GLU A 363 -16.07 15.58 7.34
N LEU A 364 -15.20 14.65 7.68
CA LEU A 364 -15.23 13.95 8.97
C LEU A 364 -15.07 14.91 10.15
N ASP A 365 -14.15 15.90 10.07
CA ASP A 365 -14.04 16.96 11.09
C ASP A 365 -15.33 17.79 11.19
N ARG A 366 -15.97 18.06 10.05
CA ARG A 366 -17.23 18.79 10.00
C ARG A 366 -18.39 17.99 10.60
N LEU A 367 -18.55 16.72 10.18
CA LEU A 367 -19.58 15.81 10.68
C LEU A 367 -19.44 15.59 12.20
N ALA A 368 -18.24 15.31 12.67
CA ALA A 368 -17.97 15.17 14.10
C ALA A 368 -18.41 16.40 14.91
N ARG A 369 -18.17 17.62 14.38
CA ARG A 369 -18.62 18.86 15.05
C ARG A 369 -20.12 19.06 14.98
N GLN A 370 -20.77 18.69 13.89
CA GLN A 370 -22.24 18.78 13.73
C GLN A 370 -22.95 17.83 14.69
N ASP A 371 -22.36 16.66 14.93
CA ASP A 371 -22.84 15.67 15.89
C ASP A 371 -22.45 15.98 17.36
N GLY A 372 -21.89 17.16 17.62
CA GLY A 372 -21.61 17.67 18.97
C GLY A 372 -20.24 17.31 19.56
N PHE A 373 -19.38 16.60 18.82
CA PHE A 373 -18.02 16.31 19.28
C PHE A 373 -17.14 17.56 19.21
N LYS A 374 -16.62 17.99 20.37
CA LYS A 374 -15.84 19.23 20.48
C LYS A 374 -14.38 19.00 20.14
N ARG A 375 -13.75 19.94 19.42
CA ARG A 375 -12.30 19.94 19.07
C ARG A 375 -11.36 20.04 20.29
N ARG A 376 -11.67 19.42 21.41
CA ARG A 376 -10.76 19.36 22.54
C ARG A 376 -9.77 18.22 22.34
N LEU A 377 -8.46 18.51 22.44
CA LEU A 377 -7.37 17.53 22.33
C LEU A 377 -7.21 16.88 20.95
N ASN A 378 -7.77 17.45 19.88
CA ASN A 378 -7.69 16.95 18.50
C ASN A 378 -8.17 15.49 18.31
N ASP A 379 -9.09 15.01 19.16
CA ASP A 379 -9.53 13.62 19.19
C ASP A 379 -11.03 13.45 18.88
N HIS A 380 -11.70 14.53 18.51
CA HIS A 380 -13.13 14.58 18.24
C HIS A 380 -13.54 13.71 17.03
N VAL A 381 -12.72 13.63 15.98
CA VAL A 381 -12.98 12.77 14.83
C VAL A 381 -12.89 11.30 15.23
N ARG A 382 -11.86 10.89 16.00
CA ARG A 382 -11.75 9.52 16.52
C ARG A 382 -12.99 9.13 17.33
N LYS A 383 -13.43 9.99 18.24
CA LYS A 383 -14.64 9.74 19.04
C LYS A 383 -15.92 9.65 18.22
N TYR A 384 -16.01 10.45 17.17
CA TYR A 384 -17.12 10.36 16.22
C TYR A 384 -17.10 9.03 15.46
N VAL A 385 -15.93 8.61 14.97
CA VAL A 385 -15.74 7.32 14.31
C VAL A 385 -16.10 6.16 15.25
N GLU A 386 -15.62 6.19 16.49
CA GLU A 386 -15.96 5.20 17.52
C GLU A 386 -17.48 5.16 17.78
N ALA A 387 -18.15 6.31 17.88
CA ALA A 387 -19.59 6.37 18.07
C ALA A 387 -20.40 5.84 16.88
N LEU A 388 -19.90 5.98 15.64
CA LEU A 388 -20.53 5.40 14.44
C LEU A 388 -20.40 3.87 14.43
N THR A 389 -19.34 3.33 15.01
CA THR A 389 -19.03 1.88 14.94
C THR A 389 -19.52 1.11 16.16
N ASP A 390 -19.82 1.78 17.26
CA ASP A 390 -20.36 1.19 18.49
C ASP A 390 -21.94 1.16 18.50
N ALA A 391 -22.58 1.76 17.50
CA ALA A 391 -24.03 1.85 17.35
C ALA A 391 -24.59 0.70 16.49
#